data_00ba8d5efcc77f12cfe8ec0f395e9fea
#
_entry.id   00ba8d5efcc77f12cfe8ec0f395e9fea
#
_cell.length_a   1.000
_cell.length_b   1.000
_cell.length_c   1.000
_cell.angle_alpha   90.00
_cell.angle_beta   90.00
_cell.angle_gamma   90.00
#
_symmetry.space_group_name_H-M   'P 1'
#
loop_
_entity.id
_entity.type
_entity.pdbx_description
1 polymer ?
#
loop_
_entity_poly.entity_id
_entity_poly.type
_entity_poly.pdbx_seq_one_letter_code
_entity_poly.pdbx_strand_id
1 'polypeptide(L)'
;MYHARQLTSPIIKTNLNIYTGDFEVYRIGDTLTDKLSVPADYRGRIKGIRKFCTKPELEMLILIAEGKDAEFEKVKAGRNRIDAKAFCKANVVYNRKHYDNRTQFYWDYFGSDIDTLVGVIKRYKQTHGAHKKDEEYLADLLK
;
A
#
# COMPACT_ATOMS: atom_id res chain seq x y z
N MET A 1 0.69 -0.65 -14.01
CA MET A 1 -0.03 -1.29 -12.87
C MET A 1 -1.50 -1.49 -13.27
N TYR A 2 -2.11 -2.62 -12.92
CA TYR A 2 -3.50 -2.93 -13.29
C TYR A 2 -4.39 -2.94 -12.06
N HIS A 3 -5.57 -2.31 -12.14
CA HIS A 3 -6.59 -2.38 -11.10
C HIS A 3 -7.41 -3.67 -11.25
N ALA A 4 -6.81 -4.81 -10.90
CA ALA A 4 -7.46 -6.11 -10.97
C ALA A 4 -7.02 -7.01 -9.82
N ARG A 5 -7.95 -7.78 -9.27
CA ARG A 5 -7.67 -8.70 -8.16
C ARG A 5 -7.12 -10.04 -8.61
N GLN A 6 -7.41 -10.46 -9.83
CA GLN A 6 -7.11 -11.79 -10.34
C GLN A 6 -6.46 -11.74 -11.73
N LEU A 7 -5.56 -12.68 -12.02
CA LEU A 7 -4.92 -12.79 -13.32
C LEU A 7 -5.90 -13.21 -14.44
N THR A 8 -7.07 -13.69 -14.06
CA THR A 8 -8.17 -14.00 -14.98
C THR A 8 -8.90 -12.78 -15.50
N SER A 9 -8.63 -11.59 -14.98
CA SER A 9 -9.22 -10.34 -15.47
C SER A 9 -8.91 -10.13 -16.97
N PRO A 10 -9.91 -9.74 -17.78
CA PRO A 10 -9.73 -9.55 -19.23
C PRO A 10 -8.55 -8.65 -19.59
N ILE A 11 -8.41 -7.52 -18.90
CA ILE A 11 -7.32 -6.56 -19.15
C ILE A 11 -5.94 -7.18 -18.90
N ILE A 12 -5.80 -8.04 -17.88
CA ILE A 12 -4.54 -8.72 -17.60
C ILE A 12 -4.29 -9.80 -18.62
N LYS A 13 -5.30 -10.63 -18.94
CA LYS A 13 -5.19 -11.68 -19.94
C LYS A 13 -4.74 -11.15 -21.30
N THR A 14 -5.35 -10.07 -21.78
CA THR A 14 -4.96 -9.46 -23.06
C THR A 14 -3.47 -9.11 -23.09
N ASN A 15 -2.95 -8.51 -22.03
CA ASN A 15 -1.53 -8.13 -21.97
C ASN A 15 -0.60 -9.33 -21.77
N LEU A 16 -0.96 -10.30 -20.95
CA LEU A 16 -0.14 -11.49 -20.71
C LEU A 16 -0.11 -12.44 -21.91
N ASN A 17 -1.15 -12.46 -22.74
CA ASN A 17 -1.17 -13.26 -23.99
C ASN A 17 -0.19 -12.74 -25.05
N ILE A 18 0.06 -11.42 -25.05
CA ILE A 18 1.02 -10.80 -25.95
C ILE A 18 2.45 -10.99 -25.44
N TYR A 19 2.64 -10.95 -24.11
CA TYR A 19 3.94 -11.10 -23.49
C TYR A 19 4.35 -12.58 -23.41
N THR A 20 5.50 -12.94 -23.96
CA THR A 20 5.96 -14.33 -24.05
C THR A 20 7.01 -14.73 -23.00
N GLY A 21 7.58 -13.77 -22.28
CA GLY A 21 8.62 -14.01 -21.27
C GLY A 21 8.10 -14.46 -19.92
N ASP A 22 9.03 -14.73 -19.01
CA ASP A 22 8.78 -14.97 -17.60
C ASP A 22 8.42 -13.66 -16.88
N PHE A 23 7.62 -13.74 -15.82
CA PHE A 23 7.21 -12.55 -15.06
C PHE A 23 6.98 -12.85 -13.57
N GLU A 24 7.02 -11.79 -12.77
CA GLU A 24 6.63 -11.80 -11.37
C GLU A 24 5.29 -11.09 -11.17
N VAL A 25 4.54 -11.51 -10.17
CA VAL A 25 3.26 -10.91 -9.79
C VAL A 25 3.39 -10.18 -8.48
N TYR A 26 3.25 -8.87 -8.50
CA TYR A 26 3.20 -8.03 -7.31
C TYR A 26 1.76 -7.63 -7.02
N ARG A 27 1.23 -8.11 -5.90
CA ARG A 27 -0.12 -7.78 -5.43
C ARG A 27 -0.02 -6.67 -4.39
N ILE A 28 -0.65 -5.54 -4.66
CA ILE A 28 -0.66 -4.38 -3.76
C ILE A 28 -2.10 -4.11 -3.35
N GLY A 29 -2.38 -4.05 -2.05
CA GLY A 29 -3.74 -3.78 -1.57
C GLY A 29 -3.93 -3.94 -0.07
N ASP A 30 -5.08 -3.51 0.43
CA ASP A 30 -5.42 -3.49 1.87
C ASP A 30 -5.62 -4.88 2.46
N THR A 31 -6.18 -5.79 1.68
CA THR A 31 -6.54 -7.13 2.13
C THR A 31 -6.20 -8.11 1.02
N LEU A 32 -5.18 -8.91 1.25
CA LEU A 32 -4.65 -9.87 0.28
C LEU A 32 -4.86 -11.32 0.76
N THR A 33 -6.01 -11.58 1.41
CA THR A 33 -6.36 -12.90 1.95
C THR A 33 -6.94 -13.85 0.90
N ASP A 34 -7.46 -13.30 -0.21
CA ASP A 34 -7.98 -14.08 -1.31
C ASP A 34 -6.86 -14.83 -2.05
N LYS A 35 -7.13 -16.08 -2.41
CA LYS A 35 -6.20 -16.89 -3.21
C LYS A 35 -6.12 -16.33 -4.63
N LEU A 36 -4.89 -16.10 -5.11
CA LEU A 36 -4.68 -15.71 -6.50
C LEU A 36 -5.02 -16.88 -7.44
N SER A 37 -5.97 -16.66 -8.33
CA SER A 37 -6.28 -17.62 -9.41
C SER A 37 -5.28 -17.45 -10.54
N VAL A 38 -4.45 -18.48 -10.75
CA VAL A 38 -3.44 -18.50 -11.80
C VAL A 38 -3.92 -19.42 -12.93
N PRO A 39 -4.22 -18.89 -14.13
CA PRO A 39 -4.52 -19.70 -15.29
C PRO A 39 -3.40 -20.68 -15.63
N ALA A 40 -3.74 -21.86 -16.15
CA ALA A 40 -2.78 -22.92 -16.45
C ALA A 40 -1.66 -22.43 -17.39
N ASP A 41 -2.01 -21.61 -18.37
CA ASP A 41 -1.12 -21.08 -19.41
C ASP A 41 0.00 -20.19 -18.84
N TYR A 42 -0.18 -19.66 -17.61
CA TYR A 42 0.80 -18.76 -17.01
C TYR A 42 1.65 -19.43 -15.91
N ARG A 43 1.28 -20.62 -15.42
CA ARG A 43 1.93 -21.25 -14.26
C ARG A 43 3.43 -21.45 -14.45
N GLY A 44 3.85 -21.88 -15.64
CA GLY A 44 5.25 -22.12 -15.95
C GLY A 44 6.09 -20.82 -16.12
N ARG A 45 5.43 -19.69 -16.30
CA ARG A 45 6.05 -18.39 -16.59
C ARG A 45 6.12 -17.48 -15.36
N ILE A 46 5.38 -17.79 -14.29
CA ILE A 46 5.42 -17.02 -13.04
C ILE A 46 6.61 -17.46 -12.20
N LYS A 47 7.58 -16.56 -12.00
CA LYS A 47 8.78 -16.80 -11.19
C LYS A 47 8.59 -16.45 -9.72
N GLY A 48 7.61 -15.63 -9.39
CA GLY A 48 7.31 -15.25 -8.02
C GLY A 48 5.98 -14.53 -7.89
N ILE A 49 5.38 -14.66 -6.69
CA ILE A 49 4.18 -13.90 -6.30
C ILE A 49 4.49 -13.24 -4.96
N ARG A 50 4.47 -11.92 -4.94
CA ARG A 50 4.73 -11.12 -3.74
C ARG A 50 3.49 -10.30 -3.37
N LYS A 51 3.28 -10.07 -2.06
CA LYS A 51 2.13 -9.34 -1.52
C LYS A 51 2.62 -8.15 -0.73
N PHE A 52 2.15 -6.97 -1.06
CA PHE A 52 2.47 -5.71 -0.39
C PHE A 52 1.18 -5.14 0.22
N CYS A 53 1.11 -5.11 1.55
CA CYS A 53 -0.07 -4.63 2.25
C CYS A 53 -0.01 -3.10 2.40
N THR A 54 -1.10 -2.42 2.05
CA THR A 54 -1.23 -0.96 2.17
C THR A 54 -1.98 -0.50 3.41
N LYS A 55 -2.46 -1.43 4.23
CA LYS A 55 -3.22 -1.12 5.44
C LYS A 55 -2.45 -1.56 6.69
N PRO A 56 -2.21 -0.69 7.66
CA PRO A 56 -2.55 0.73 7.77
C PRO A 56 -1.49 1.66 7.15
N GLU A 57 -0.60 1.14 6.31
CA GLU A 57 0.62 1.82 5.88
C GLU A 57 0.33 3.17 5.22
N LEU A 58 -0.68 3.27 4.35
CA LEU A 58 -0.95 4.53 3.63
C LEU A 58 -1.26 5.70 4.58
N GLU A 59 -2.12 5.49 5.59
CA GLU A 59 -2.41 6.52 6.58
C GLU A 59 -1.17 6.85 7.42
N MET A 60 -0.39 5.84 7.77
CA MET A 60 0.84 6.03 8.53
C MET A 60 1.89 6.84 7.76
N LEU A 61 1.96 6.74 6.42
CA LEU A 61 2.86 7.58 5.62
C LEU A 61 2.56 9.06 5.82
N ILE A 62 1.27 9.44 5.83
CA ILE A 62 0.87 10.83 6.09
C ILE A 62 1.19 11.23 7.53
N LEU A 63 0.88 10.37 8.51
CA LEU A 63 1.16 10.67 9.91
C LEU A 63 2.66 10.85 10.19
N ILE A 64 3.51 10.06 9.54
CA ILE A 64 4.97 10.20 9.63
C ILE A 64 5.42 11.51 8.96
N ALA A 65 4.88 11.85 7.79
CA ALA A 65 5.20 13.10 7.11
C ALA A 65 4.83 14.34 7.95
N GLU A 66 3.68 14.28 8.64
CA GLU A 66 3.19 15.33 9.54
C GLU A 66 3.86 15.31 10.93
N GLY A 67 4.72 14.33 11.23
CA GLY A 67 5.31 14.15 12.57
C GLY A 67 4.29 13.77 13.65
N LYS A 68 3.15 13.19 13.29
CA LYS A 68 2.04 12.81 14.18
C LYS A 68 1.97 11.33 14.52
N ASP A 69 2.90 10.53 14.02
CA ASP A 69 2.98 9.09 14.25
C ASP A 69 3.08 8.74 15.74
N ALA A 70 3.92 9.45 16.51
CA ALA A 70 4.05 9.24 17.95
C ALA A 70 2.77 9.61 18.73
N GLU A 71 2.05 10.66 18.34
CA GLU A 71 0.77 11.03 18.93
C GLU A 71 -0.28 9.97 18.64
N PHE A 72 -0.37 9.50 17.40
CA PHE A 72 -1.29 8.42 17.03
C PHE A 72 -1.02 7.13 17.82
N GLU A 73 0.22 6.71 17.99
CA GLU A 73 0.54 5.50 18.77
C GLU A 73 0.12 5.62 20.24
N LYS A 74 0.21 6.81 20.85
CA LYS A 74 -0.33 7.06 22.21
C LYS A 74 -1.85 6.89 22.27
N VAL A 75 -2.57 7.45 21.29
CA VAL A 75 -4.03 7.35 21.21
C VAL A 75 -4.46 5.91 20.93
N LYS A 76 -3.80 5.22 20.04
CA LYS A 76 -4.03 3.80 19.71
C LYS A 76 -3.84 2.88 20.92
N ALA A 77 -2.87 3.16 21.77
CA ALA A 77 -2.64 2.42 23.02
C ALA A 77 -3.63 2.77 24.14
N GLY A 78 -4.37 3.86 24.02
CA GLY A 78 -5.31 4.34 25.03
C GLY A 78 -6.64 3.57 25.08
N ARG A 79 -7.53 3.99 26.01
CA ARG A 79 -8.88 3.37 26.18
C ARG A 79 -9.79 3.59 24.96
N ASN A 80 -9.73 4.76 24.34
CA ASN A 80 -10.53 5.13 23.17
C ASN A 80 -9.74 4.86 21.89
N ARG A 81 -9.54 3.59 21.57
CA ARG A 81 -8.79 3.17 20.38
C ARG A 81 -9.46 3.68 19.11
N ILE A 82 -8.74 4.47 18.34
CA ILE A 82 -9.13 4.85 16.99
C ILE A 82 -8.14 4.26 15.99
N ASP A 83 -8.61 3.96 14.78
CA ASP A 83 -7.72 3.52 13.72
C ASP A 83 -6.98 4.71 13.06
N ALA A 84 -5.93 4.42 12.30
CA ALA A 84 -5.13 5.44 11.64
C ALA A 84 -5.96 6.33 10.71
N LYS A 85 -6.96 5.77 10.04
CA LYS A 85 -7.85 6.51 9.14
C LYS A 85 -8.72 7.53 9.90
N ALA A 86 -9.30 7.13 11.03
CA ALA A 86 -10.10 8.02 11.86
C ALA A 86 -9.23 9.13 12.45
N PHE A 87 -8.02 8.79 12.90
CA PHE A 87 -7.06 9.78 13.40
C PHE A 87 -6.65 10.79 12.32
N CYS A 88 -6.33 10.32 11.10
CA CYS A 88 -6.02 11.21 9.97
C CYS A 88 -7.18 12.17 9.66
N LYS A 89 -8.42 11.67 9.61
CA LYS A 89 -9.59 12.52 9.34
C LYS A 89 -9.77 13.64 10.35
N ALA A 90 -9.43 13.40 11.63
CA ALA A 90 -9.56 14.40 12.68
C ALA A 90 -8.38 15.38 12.73
N ASN A 91 -7.17 14.94 12.36
CA ASN A 91 -5.94 15.64 12.72
C ASN A 91 -5.08 16.08 11.51
N VAL A 92 -5.42 15.65 10.28
CA VAL A 92 -4.63 15.99 9.10
C VAL A 92 -5.41 16.94 8.19
N VAL A 93 -4.78 18.09 7.92
CA VAL A 93 -5.30 19.09 6.98
C VAL A 93 -4.16 19.50 6.04
N TYR A 94 -4.39 19.38 4.75
CA TYR A 94 -3.45 19.82 3.72
C TYR A 94 -4.16 20.76 2.73
N ASN A 95 -3.56 21.91 2.46
CA ASN A 95 -4.15 22.94 1.57
C ASN A 95 -5.63 23.26 1.89
N ARG A 96 -5.96 23.41 3.19
CA ARG A 96 -7.32 23.67 3.70
C ARG A 96 -8.32 22.54 3.47
N LYS A 97 -7.87 21.36 3.06
CA LYS A 97 -8.71 20.17 2.92
C LYS A 97 -8.37 19.16 4.02
N HIS A 98 -9.40 18.67 4.71
CA HIS A 98 -9.23 17.54 5.63
C HIS A 98 -8.92 16.25 4.86
N TYR A 99 -8.15 15.38 5.48
CA TYR A 99 -7.92 14.04 4.96
C TYR A 99 -9.27 13.31 4.73
N ASP A 100 -9.48 12.80 3.53
CA ASP A 100 -10.73 12.16 3.11
C ASP A 100 -10.57 10.71 2.63
N ASN A 101 -9.38 10.17 2.72
CA ASN A 101 -9.01 8.82 2.27
C ASN A 101 -9.16 8.58 0.76
N ARG A 102 -9.20 9.62 -0.05
CA ARG A 102 -9.26 9.49 -1.51
C ARG A 102 -7.86 9.51 -2.10
N THR A 103 -7.70 8.80 -3.21
CA THR A 103 -6.45 8.81 -3.98
C THR A 103 -5.99 10.22 -4.33
N GLN A 104 -6.94 11.13 -4.60
CA GLN A 104 -6.63 12.53 -4.91
C GLN A 104 -5.94 13.24 -3.75
N PHE A 105 -6.32 12.96 -2.48
CA PHE A 105 -5.64 13.55 -1.33
C PHE A 105 -4.16 13.16 -1.29
N TYR A 106 -3.84 11.88 -1.48
CA TYR A 106 -2.44 11.42 -1.52
C TYR A 106 -1.67 12.02 -2.70
N TRP A 107 -2.34 12.17 -3.82
CA TRP A 107 -1.75 12.77 -5.01
C TRP A 107 -1.45 14.25 -4.82
N ASP A 108 -2.38 15.00 -4.21
CA ASP A 108 -2.18 16.41 -3.86
C ASP A 108 -1.07 16.57 -2.81
N TYR A 109 -0.98 15.63 -1.86
CA TYR A 109 -0.05 15.69 -0.73
C TYR A 109 1.40 15.33 -1.14
N PHE A 110 1.59 14.23 -1.84
CA PHE A 110 2.91 13.70 -2.17
C PHE A 110 3.32 13.90 -3.63
N GLY A 111 2.40 14.26 -4.53
CA GLY A 111 2.66 14.26 -5.98
C GLY A 111 3.76 15.22 -6.43
N SER A 112 3.97 16.30 -5.69
CA SER A 112 5.06 17.27 -5.94
C SER A 112 6.34 17.00 -5.14
N ASP A 113 6.31 16.06 -4.21
CA ASP A 113 7.44 15.73 -3.32
C ASP A 113 7.59 14.21 -3.15
N ILE A 114 8.09 13.58 -4.20
CA ILE A 114 8.33 12.14 -4.23
C ILE A 114 9.43 11.71 -3.26
N ASP A 115 10.40 12.57 -2.98
CA ASP A 115 11.48 12.28 -2.05
C ASP A 115 10.95 12.14 -0.62
N THR A 116 10.03 13.00 -0.22
CA THR A 116 9.31 12.85 1.05
C THR A 116 8.52 11.55 1.08
N LEU A 117 7.78 11.19 0.03
CA LEU A 117 7.05 9.92 -0.04
C LEU A 117 8.00 8.72 0.13
N VAL A 118 9.11 8.69 -0.60
CA VAL A 118 10.12 7.61 -0.49
C VAL A 118 10.71 7.56 0.92
N GLY A 119 11.00 8.71 1.51
CA GLY A 119 11.53 8.83 2.86
C GLY A 119 10.58 8.24 3.92
N VAL A 120 9.30 8.59 3.87
CA VAL A 120 8.32 8.09 4.84
C VAL A 120 8.00 6.61 4.66
N ILE A 121 7.98 6.11 3.42
CA ILE A 121 7.84 4.67 3.14
C ILE A 121 8.98 3.87 3.79
N LYS A 122 10.22 4.32 3.63
CA LYS A 122 11.39 3.70 4.25
C LYS A 122 11.33 3.78 5.78
N ARG A 123 10.96 4.95 6.33
CA ARG A 123 10.83 5.17 7.76
C ARG A 123 9.75 4.30 8.38
N TYR A 124 8.60 4.14 7.73
CA TYR A 124 7.54 3.25 8.20
C TYR A 124 8.06 1.83 8.42
N LYS A 125 8.77 1.25 7.45
CA LYS A 125 9.37 -0.09 7.59
C LYS A 125 10.35 -0.19 8.75
N GLN A 126 11.12 0.88 9.04
CA GLN A 126 12.11 0.89 10.12
C GLN A 126 11.48 0.97 11.52
N THR A 127 10.31 1.62 11.64
CA THR A 127 9.72 1.98 12.93
C THR A 127 8.51 1.14 13.32
N HIS A 128 7.94 0.39 12.39
CA HIS A 128 6.73 -0.41 12.61
C HIS A 128 7.01 -1.90 12.48
N GLY A 129 6.33 -2.68 13.33
CA GLY A 129 6.42 -4.13 13.34
C GLY A 129 5.95 -4.75 12.02
N ALA A 130 6.36 -6.00 11.78
CA ALA A 130 6.03 -6.73 10.58
C ALA A 130 4.53 -6.81 10.31
N HIS A 131 4.16 -6.77 9.04
CA HIS A 131 2.88 -7.21 8.52
C HIS A 131 2.64 -8.70 8.80
N LYS A 132 1.57 -9.27 8.30
CA LYS A 132 1.37 -10.72 8.36
C LYS A 132 2.54 -11.46 7.70
N LYS A 133 2.77 -12.70 8.09
CA LYS A 133 3.95 -13.51 7.70
C LYS A 133 4.25 -13.52 6.19
N ASP A 134 3.23 -13.41 5.35
CA ASP A 134 3.33 -13.47 3.89
C ASP A 134 3.11 -12.11 3.20
N GLU A 135 3.11 -11.02 3.97
CA GLU A 135 2.92 -9.65 3.46
C GLU A 135 4.21 -8.84 3.65
N GLU A 136 4.58 -8.11 2.61
CA GLU A 136 5.76 -7.25 2.58
C GLU A 136 5.38 -5.77 2.71
N TYR A 137 6.33 -4.93 3.04
CA TYR A 137 6.16 -3.48 3.10
C TYR A 137 6.22 -2.84 1.72
N LEU A 138 5.57 -1.69 1.54
CA LEU A 138 5.75 -0.88 0.33
C LEU A 138 7.22 -0.50 0.09
N ALA A 139 8.01 -0.34 1.16
CA ALA A 139 9.44 -0.08 1.06
C ALA A 139 10.21 -1.18 0.29
N ASP A 140 9.71 -2.40 0.26
CA ASP A 140 10.32 -3.52 -0.47
C ASP A 140 10.10 -3.44 -1.99
N LEU A 141 9.25 -2.52 -2.46
CA LEU A 141 9.10 -2.16 -3.88
C LEU A 141 10.16 -1.15 -4.34
N LEU A 142 10.75 -0.40 -3.41
CA LEU A 142 11.77 0.60 -3.70
C LEU A 142 13.12 -0.10 -3.85
N LYS A 143 13.59 -0.22 -5.06
CA LYS A 143 14.91 -0.80 -5.38
C LYS A 143 15.96 0.29 -5.52
#